data_a607070290c7befbb6d4b9b1905efedc
#
_entry.id   a607070290c7befbb6d4b9b1905efedc
#
_cell.length_a   1.000
_cell.length_b   1.000
_cell.length_c   1.000
_cell.angle_alpha   90.00
_cell.angle_beta   90.00
_cell.angle_gamma   90.00
#
_symmetry.space_group_name_H-M   'P 1'
#
loop_
_entity.id
_entity.type
_entity.pdbx_description
1 polymer ?
#
loop_
_entity_poly.entity_id
_entity_poly.type
_entity_poly.pdbx_seq_one_letter_code
_entity_poly.pdbx_strand_id
1 'polypeptide(L)'
;STIQKSMDYFGKYGYAVIDSYNQLDMVQSIKVDDFLKKAEKEKNGKTTIFQVIAGDYFIRYDLKTKQGKIDVEVSSFKWKEDTWQETYYHEFRANSWKYTENGYFFMEEYHPAGYDGPSGYRAFRVVPLNKKCRELNRKYILPFGYTLNKLFTSNWSEKNYDGINFYDVFDRLLSMEEKTDEFKEGKTYEIPKESFETIFQKYFNISAEILQTGTVFHTEIQTYRYRTRGIVYDFAPTPYIPYPEVVSYIENQDGTITLEVNAVWPQKELDQAFCHSVTIRLLDKDRFQYVSNY
;
A
#
# COMPACT_ATOMS: atom_id res chain seq x y z
N SER A 1 -1.56 3.05 17.42
CA SER A 1 -0.96 4.16 16.65
C SER A 1 -1.73 5.46 16.90
N THR A 2 -1.13 6.60 16.64
CA THR A 2 -1.79 7.91 16.75
C THR A 2 -2.99 8.01 15.80
N ILE A 3 -2.88 7.45 14.59
CA ILE A 3 -3.97 7.39 13.60
C ILE A 3 -5.18 6.63 14.16
N GLN A 4 -4.98 5.44 14.76
CA GLN A 4 -6.09 4.68 15.35
C GLN A 4 -6.81 5.47 16.45
N LYS A 5 -6.08 6.19 17.32
CA LYS A 5 -6.68 7.03 18.36
C LYS A 5 -7.52 8.16 17.77
N SER A 6 -7.07 8.79 16.69
CA SER A 6 -7.82 9.83 15.98
C SER A 6 -9.07 9.25 15.32
N MET A 7 -8.96 8.06 14.69
CA MET A 7 -10.12 7.37 14.12
C MET A 7 -11.17 7.03 15.18
N ASP A 8 -10.75 6.49 16.32
CA ASP A 8 -11.63 6.15 17.44
C ASP A 8 -12.31 7.41 18.02
N TYR A 9 -11.57 8.52 18.10
CA TYR A 9 -12.10 9.78 18.57
C TYR A 9 -13.26 10.28 17.69
N PHE A 10 -13.07 10.42 16.39
CA PHE A 10 -14.14 10.86 15.49
C PHE A 10 -15.28 9.83 15.38
N GLY A 11 -14.96 8.54 15.45
CA GLY A 11 -15.93 7.46 15.44
C GLY A 11 -16.92 7.52 16.60
N LYS A 12 -16.50 7.98 17.80
CA LYS A 12 -17.36 8.18 18.97
C LYS A 12 -18.44 9.24 18.72
N TYR A 13 -18.19 10.22 17.86
CA TYR A 13 -19.17 11.21 17.43
C TYR A 13 -20.05 10.72 16.27
N GLY A 14 -19.90 9.44 15.90
CA GLY A 14 -20.73 8.79 14.89
C GLY A 14 -20.35 9.07 13.45
N TYR A 15 -19.14 9.55 13.18
CA TYR A 15 -18.62 9.72 11.83
C TYR A 15 -18.00 8.42 11.28
N ALA A 16 -18.12 8.21 9.97
CA ALA A 16 -17.33 7.21 9.30
C ALA A 16 -15.89 7.71 9.18
N VAL A 17 -14.92 6.89 9.58
CA VAL A 17 -13.51 7.30 9.65
C VAL A 17 -12.61 6.22 9.08
N ILE A 18 -11.67 6.62 8.24
CA ILE A 18 -10.66 5.73 7.64
C ILE A 18 -9.28 6.39 7.66
N ASP A 19 -8.22 5.60 7.61
CA ASP A 19 -6.86 6.10 7.38
C ASP A 19 -6.58 6.32 5.89
N SER A 20 -5.62 7.18 5.58
CA SER A 20 -5.30 7.57 4.19
C SER A 20 -4.79 6.44 3.30
N TYR A 21 -4.30 5.36 3.90
CA TYR A 21 -3.73 4.22 3.17
C TYR A 21 -4.64 3.00 3.12
N ASN A 22 -5.87 3.08 3.63
CA ASN A 22 -6.80 1.95 3.74
C ASN A 22 -6.22 0.74 4.49
N GLN A 23 -5.31 0.96 5.45
CA GLN A 23 -4.66 -0.11 6.21
C GLN A 23 -5.38 -0.47 7.51
N LEU A 24 -6.32 0.37 7.94
CA LEU A 24 -7.19 0.14 9.09
C LEU A 24 -8.62 -0.02 8.62
N ASP A 25 -9.44 -0.73 9.43
CA ASP A 25 -10.85 -0.88 9.10
C ASP A 25 -11.59 0.44 9.33
N MET A 26 -12.48 0.78 8.40
CA MET A 26 -13.30 1.97 8.51
C MET A 26 -14.20 1.89 9.75
N VAL A 27 -14.07 2.85 10.65
CA VAL A 27 -14.98 3.00 11.79
C VAL A 27 -16.34 3.49 11.27
N GLN A 28 -17.46 2.97 11.81
CA GLN A 28 -18.81 3.33 11.37
C GLN A 28 -19.07 3.08 9.87
N SER A 29 -18.44 2.08 9.28
CA SER A 29 -18.49 1.75 7.84
C SER A 29 -19.92 1.56 7.31
N ILE A 30 -20.83 1.06 8.15
CA ILE A 30 -22.25 0.85 7.80
C ILE A 30 -22.92 2.12 7.26
N LYS A 31 -22.53 3.30 7.71
CA LYS A 31 -23.10 4.58 7.25
C LYS A 31 -22.74 4.88 5.80
N VAL A 32 -21.52 4.48 5.40
CA VAL A 32 -21.04 4.63 4.02
C VAL A 32 -21.68 3.55 3.14
N ASP A 33 -21.71 2.32 3.60
CA ASP A 33 -22.36 1.20 2.90
C ASP A 33 -23.85 1.52 2.62
N ASP A 34 -24.61 1.96 3.62
CA ASP A 34 -26.01 2.37 3.45
C ASP A 34 -26.19 3.55 2.48
N PHE A 35 -25.28 4.51 2.52
CA PHE A 35 -25.26 5.64 1.58
C PHE A 35 -25.04 5.17 0.14
N LEU A 36 -24.04 4.32 -0.08
CA LEU A 36 -23.69 3.81 -1.40
C LEU A 36 -24.79 2.93 -1.97
N LYS A 37 -25.41 2.06 -1.19
CA LYS A 37 -26.60 1.29 -1.57
C LYS A 37 -27.81 2.16 -1.93
N LYS A 38 -27.95 3.34 -1.31
CA LYS A 38 -28.97 4.33 -1.73
C LYS A 38 -28.58 4.97 -3.06
N ALA A 39 -27.30 5.31 -3.25
CA ALA A 39 -26.83 5.91 -4.49
C ALA A 39 -27.02 4.96 -5.68
N GLU A 40 -26.70 3.67 -5.54
CA GLU A 40 -26.95 2.65 -6.56
C GLU A 40 -28.43 2.50 -6.94
N LYS A 41 -29.34 2.73 -5.98
CA LYS A 41 -30.79 2.72 -6.18
C LYS A 41 -31.37 4.09 -6.58
N GLU A 42 -30.50 5.03 -6.95
CA GLU A 42 -30.85 6.41 -7.32
C GLU A 42 -31.65 7.17 -6.24
N LYS A 43 -31.59 6.72 -4.98
CA LYS A 43 -32.27 7.35 -3.84
C LYS A 43 -31.43 8.47 -3.26
N ASN A 44 -32.07 9.46 -2.67
CA ASN A 44 -31.41 10.53 -1.95
C ASN A 44 -30.78 10.00 -0.65
N GLY A 45 -29.60 10.50 -0.33
CA GLY A 45 -28.87 10.16 0.88
C GLY A 45 -27.74 11.13 1.15
N LYS A 46 -27.20 11.07 2.35
CA LYS A 46 -26.00 11.81 2.76
C LYS A 46 -25.17 11.00 3.72
N THR A 47 -23.86 11.20 3.68
CA THR A 47 -22.91 10.66 4.66
C THR A 47 -21.69 11.55 4.75
N THR A 48 -20.92 11.41 5.81
CA THR A 48 -19.65 12.10 6.01
C THR A 48 -18.56 11.08 6.27
N ILE A 49 -17.42 11.19 5.56
CA ILE A 49 -16.24 10.39 5.77
C ILE A 49 -15.11 11.30 6.26
N PHE A 50 -14.47 10.94 7.36
CA PHE A 50 -13.19 11.52 7.79
C PHE A 50 -12.06 10.63 7.35
N GLN A 51 -11.09 11.18 6.63
CA GLN A 51 -9.85 10.50 6.25
C GLN A 51 -8.71 11.05 7.10
N VAL A 52 -8.19 10.24 8.01
CA VAL A 52 -7.08 10.64 8.88
C VAL A 52 -5.77 10.47 8.11
N ILE A 53 -5.04 11.56 7.92
CA ILE A 53 -3.74 11.60 7.24
C ILE A 53 -2.61 11.45 8.26
N ALA A 54 -2.71 12.22 9.37
CA ALA A 54 -1.79 12.19 10.49
C ALA A 54 -2.56 12.51 11.78
N GLY A 55 -1.89 12.47 12.93
CA GLY A 55 -2.54 12.76 14.22
C GLY A 55 -3.08 14.19 14.34
N ASP A 56 -2.55 15.11 13.55
CA ASP A 56 -2.88 16.54 13.53
C ASP A 56 -3.49 17.01 12.19
N TYR A 57 -3.83 16.06 11.29
CA TYR A 57 -4.36 16.40 9.97
C TYR A 57 -5.38 15.37 9.48
N PHE A 58 -6.54 15.83 9.05
CA PHE A 58 -7.56 15.01 8.42
C PHE A 58 -8.27 15.75 7.28
N ILE A 59 -8.91 14.98 6.41
CA ILE A 59 -9.79 15.45 5.34
C ILE A 59 -11.21 14.97 5.65
N ARG A 60 -12.17 15.86 5.52
CA ARG A 60 -13.59 15.58 5.63
C ARG A 60 -14.23 15.61 4.26
N TYR A 61 -14.96 14.57 3.95
CA TYR A 61 -15.79 14.47 2.75
C TYR A 61 -17.26 14.41 3.18
N ASP A 62 -18.02 15.43 2.83
CA ASP A 62 -19.48 15.42 2.95
C ASP A 62 -20.09 15.03 1.61
N LEU A 63 -20.75 13.88 1.57
CA LEU A 63 -21.27 13.25 0.37
C LEU A 63 -22.79 13.36 0.36
N LYS A 64 -23.35 13.76 -0.79
CA LYS A 64 -24.79 13.79 -1.04
C LYS A 64 -25.08 13.06 -2.34
N THR A 65 -26.07 12.16 -2.33
CA THR A 65 -26.52 11.49 -3.54
C THR A 65 -27.91 11.93 -3.95
N LYS A 66 -28.07 12.14 -5.26
CA LYS A 66 -29.34 12.46 -5.91
C LYS A 66 -29.34 11.85 -7.31
N GLN A 67 -30.33 11.02 -7.60
CA GLN A 67 -30.48 10.36 -8.92
C GLN A 67 -29.19 9.60 -9.34
N GLY A 68 -28.56 8.88 -8.39
CA GLY A 68 -27.35 8.12 -8.64
C GLY A 68 -26.06 8.95 -8.81
N LYS A 69 -26.13 10.28 -8.77
CA LYS A 69 -24.97 11.18 -8.81
C LYS A 69 -24.53 11.51 -7.40
N ILE A 70 -23.22 11.69 -7.20
CA ILE A 70 -22.64 12.04 -5.90
C ILE A 70 -22.02 13.44 -6.00
N ASP A 71 -22.54 14.36 -5.19
CA ASP A 71 -21.96 15.67 -4.95
C ASP A 71 -21.10 15.59 -3.67
N VAL A 72 -19.93 16.22 -3.69
CA VAL A 72 -18.88 16.10 -2.68
C VAL A 72 -18.45 17.50 -2.25
N GLU A 73 -18.48 17.75 -0.94
CA GLU A 73 -17.81 18.88 -0.30
C GLU A 73 -16.56 18.32 0.43
N VAL A 74 -15.39 18.88 0.15
CA VAL A 74 -14.11 18.45 0.75
C VAL A 74 -13.57 19.59 1.59
N SER A 75 -13.26 19.30 2.84
CA SER A 75 -12.58 20.23 3.74
C SER A 75 -11.37 19.56 4.36
N SER A 76 -10.22 20.23 4.39
CA SER A 76 -9.03 19.77 5.09
C SER A 76 -8.82 20.54 6.39
N PHE A 77 -8.47 19.83 7.45
CA PHE A 77 -8.29 20.40 8.78
C PHE A 77 -6.92 20.05 9.34
N LYS A 78 -6.27 21.04 9.92
CA LYS A 78 -5.02 20.86 10.64
C LYS A 78 -5.13 21.37 12.06
N TRP A 79 -4.57 20.63 13.04
CA TRP A 79 -4.51 21.06 14.43
C TRP A 79 -3.44 22.14 14.58
N LYS A 80 -3.84 23.35 15.00
CA LYS A 80 -2.96 24.47 15.28
C LYS A 80 -3.54 25.30 16.42
N GLU A 81 -2.69 25.81 17.30
CA GLU A 81 -3.10 26.72 18.39
C GLU A 81 -4.27 26.17 19.20
N ASP A 82 -4.20 24.89 19.57
CA ASP A 82 -5.22 24.16 20.36
C ASP A 82 -6.63 24.12 19.73
N THR A 83 -6.70 24.24 18.39
CA THR A 83 -7.96 24.12 17.66
C THR A 83 -7.78 23.50 16.27
N TRP A 84 -8.85 22.93 15.73
CA TRP A 84 -8.90 22.51 14.34
C TRP A 84 -9.18 23.71 13.43
N GLN A 85 -8.24 23.98 12.51
CA GLN A 85 -8.37 25.04 11.53
C GLN A 85 -8.60 24.44 10.15
N GLU A 86 -9.65 24.92 9.45
CA GLU A 86 -9.87 24.57 8.05
C GLU A 86 -8.77 25.21 7.20
N THR A 87 -8.07 24.40 6.42
CA THR A 87 -6.94 24.83 5.57
C THR A 87 -7.27 24.78 4.09
N TYR A 88 -8.35 24.10 3.72
CA TYR A 88 -8.79 23.93 2.35
C TYR A 88 -10.27 23.58 2.30
N TYR A 89 -10.99 24.16 1.33
CA TYR A 89 -12.37 23.82 1.00
C TYR A 89 -12.56 23.74 -0.51
N HIS A 90 -13.32 22.74 -0.97
CA HIS A 90 -13.60 22.55 -2.38
C HIS A 90 -14.88 21.72 -2.56
N GLU A 91 -15.63 22.01 -3.63
CA GLU A 91 -16.83 21.26 -4.00
C GLU A 91 -16.70 20.71 -5.41
N PHE A 92 -17.17 19.49 -5.61
CA PHE A 92 -17.24 18.90 -6.95
C PHE A 92 -18.37 17.87 -7.03
N ARG A 93 -18.78 17.57 -8.25
CA ARG A 93 -19.57 16.38 -8.55
C ARG A 93 -18.63 15.28 -9.02
N ALA A 94 -18.75 14.07 -8.46
CA ALA A 94 -17.99 12.94 -8.93
C ALA A 94 -18.24 12.72 -10.43
N ASN A 95 -17.14 12.70 -11.20
CA ASN A 95 -17.15 12.40 -12.62
C ASN A 95 -17.52 10.93 -12.87
N SER A 96 -16.96 10.07 -12.03
CA SER A 96 -17.31 8.65 -11.89
C SER A 96 -17.30 8.25 -10.42
N TRP A 97 -18.03 7.19 -10.10
CA TRP A 97 -17.94 6.50 -8.82
C TRP A 97 -18.33 5.05 -8.98
N LYS A 98 -17.81 4.22 -8.10
CA LYS A 98 -18.07 2.78 -8.11
C LYS A 98 -18.03 2.24 -6.68
N TYR A 99 -19.00 1.41 -6.33
CA TYR A 99 -18.96 0.58 -5.13
C TYR A 99 -18.78 -0.87 -5.56
N THR A 100 -17.66 -1.49 -5.20
CA THR A 100 -17.31 -2.83 -5.66
C THR A 100 -17.90 -3.90 -4.74
N GLU A 101 -18.09 -5.10 -5.26
CA GLU A 101 -18.52 -6.27 -4.47
C GLU A 101 -17.51 -6.63 -3.36
N ASN A 102 -16.22 -6.35 -3.57
CA ASN A 102 -15.18 -6.55 -2.57
C ASN A 102 -15.12 -5.43 -1.51
N GLY A 103 -15.97 -4.41 -1.61
CA GLY A 103 -16.17 -3.41 -0.59
C GLY A 103 -15.31 -2.16 -0.67
N TYR A 104 -14.85 -1.79 -1.86
CA TYR A 104 -14.23 -0.50 -2.12
C TYR A 104 -15.22 0.51 -2.68
N PHE A 105 -15.17 1.72 -2.18
CA PHE A 105 -15.77 2.90 -2.78
C PHE A 105 -14.69 3.71 -3.49
N PHE A 106 -14.79 3.79 -4.80
CA PHE A 106 -13.96 4.64 -5.66
C PHE A 106 -14.75 5.84 -6.12
N MET A 107 -14.11 6.99 -6.24
CA MET A 107 -14.65 8.17 -6.92
C MET A 107 -13.57 8.98 -7.59
N GLU A 108 -13.94 9.66 -8.66
CA GLU A 108 -13.08 10.55 -9.45
C GLU A 108 -13.63 11.97 -9.44
N GLU A 109 -12.76 12.92 -9.15
CA GLU A 109 -12.94 14.33 -9.49
C GLU A 109 -12.28 14.59 -10.84
N TYR A 110 -13.01 15.16 -11.78
CA TYR A 110 -12.45 15.48 -13.08
C TYR A 110 -11.39 16.58 -12.99
N HIS A 111 -10.23 16.30 -13.54
CA HIS A 111 -9.17 17.29 -13.74
C HIS A 111 -8.82 17.38 -15.22
N PRO A 112 -8.70 18.59 -15.79
CA PRO A 112 -8.33 18.76 -17.20
C PRO A 112 -6.90 18.30 -17.46
N ALA A 113 -6.58 18.02 -18.72
CA ALA A 113 -5.21 17.72 -19.13
C ALA A 113 -4.25 18.84 -18.74
N GLY A 114 -3.09 18.48 -18.17
CA GLY A 114 -2.09 19.43 -17.68
C GLY A 114 -2.34 19.98 -16.29
N TYR A 115 -3.34 19.44 -15.56
CA TYR A 115 -3.51 19.74 -14.15
C TYR A 115 -2.34 19.15 -13.35
N ASP A 116 -1.68 19.98 -12.53
CA ASP A 116 -0.48 19.65 -11.74
C ASP A 116 -0.76 19.54 -10.22
N GLY A 117 -2.03 19.62 -9.82
CA GLY A 117 -2.48 19.50 -8.44
C GLY A 117 -2.64 18.04 -7.97
N PRO A 118 -3.25 17.84 -6.79
CA PRO A 118 -3.51 16.51 -6.26
C PRO A 118 -4.35 15.65 -7.19
N SER A 119 -4.14 14.32 -7.14
CA SER A 119 -4.94 13.38 -7.92
C SER A 119 -6.44 13.50 -7.64
N GLY A 120 -7.25 13.43 -8.69
CA GLY A 120 -8.72 13.40 -8.58
C GLY A 120 -9.28 12.06 -8.09
N TYR A 121 -8.47 11.00 -8.09
CA TYR A 121 -8.94 9.66 -7.70
C TYR A 121 -8.89 9.45 -6.20
N ARG A 122 -9.95 8.86 -5.65
CA ARG A 122 -10.08 8.51 -4.24
C ARG A 122 -10.56 7.08 -4.10
N ALA A 123 -10.02 6.38 -3.10
CA ALA A 123 -10.40 5.01 -2.79
C ALA A 123 -10.59 4.87 -1.27
N PHE A 124 -11.74 4.33 -0.88
CA PHE A 124 -12.08 4.07 0.51
C PHE A 124 -12.47 2.60 0.66
N ARG A 125 -11.74 1.87 1.51
CA ARG A 125 -12.15 0.53 1.87
C ARG A 125 -13.28 0.58 2.89
N VAL A 126 -14.49 0.31 2.46
CA VAL A 126 -15.71 0.40 3.28
C VAL A 126 -15.94 -0.90 4.04
N VAL A 127 -15.90 -2.05 3.34
CA VAL A 127 -16.08 -3.35 3.99
C VAL A 127 -14.80 -3.77 4.70
N PRO A 128 -14.84 -4.07 6.01
CA PRO A 128 -13.66 -4.48 6.76
C PRO A 128 -13.01 -5.74 6.19
N LEU A 129 -11.68 -5.83 6.32
CA LEU A 129 -10.92 -7.03 6.07
C LEU A 129 -10.70 -7.83 7.35
N ASN A 130 -10.41 -9.13 7.19
CA ASN A 130 -9.95 -9.95 8.29
C ASN A 130 -8.68 -9.32 8.92
N LYS A 131 -8.68 -9.18 10.25
CA LYS A 131 -7.56 -8.59 11.00
C LYS A 131 -6.23 -9.29 10.70
N LYS A 132 -6.25 -10.62 10.56
CA LYS A 132 -5.06 -11.40 10.23
C LYS A 132 -4.52 -11.05 8.84
N CYS A 133 -5.40 -10.88 7.83
CA CYS A 133 -4.99 -10.45 6.49
C CYS A 133 -4.29 -9.09 6.54
N ARG A 134 -4.80 -8.14 7.33
CA ARG A 134 -4.15 -6.83 7.52
C ARG A 134 -2.79 -6.93 8.20
N GLU A 135 -2.65 -7.80 9.20
CA GLU A 135 -1.36 -8.07 9.86
C GLU A 135 -0.34 -8.67 8.88
N LEU A 136 -0.77 -9.67 8.11
CA LEU A 136 0.06 -10.32 7.09
C LEU A 136 0.47 -9.34 5.98
N ASN A 137 -0.46 -8.48 5.53
CA ASN A 137 -0.18 -7.45 4.54
C ASN A 137 0.91 -6.49 5.04
N ARG A 138 0.75 -5.93 6.24
CA ARG A 138 1.73 -4.99 6.82
C ARG A 138 3.10 -5.63 7.02
N LYS A 139 3.14 -6.89 7.48
CA LYS A 139 4.40 -7.55 7.82
C LYS A 139 5.17 -8.04 6.59
N TYR A 140 4.47 -8.57 5.58
CA TYR A 140 5.12 -9.32 4.52
C TYR A 140 4.99 -8.70 3.14
N ILE A 141 3.95 -7.92 2.87
CA ILE A 141 3.68 -7.43 1.51
C ILE A 141 4.05 -5.96 1.36
N LEU A 142 3.59 -5.09 2.26
CA LEU A 142 3.85 -3.64 2.18
C LEU A 142 5.34 -3.25 2.18
N PRO A 143 6.27 -3.95 2.86
CA PRO A 143 7.68 -3.56 2.82
C PRO A 143 8.29 -3.56 1.42
N PHE A 144 7.81 -4.42 0.53
CA PHE A 144 8.20 -4.42 -0.88
C PHE A 144 7.23 -3.63 -1.77
N GLY A 145 5.92 -3.86 -1.64
CA GLY A 145 4.93 -3.28 -2.52
C GLY A 145 5.20 -3.59 -4.00
N TYR A 146 4.75 -2.70 -4.89
CA TYR A 146 4.96 -2.83 -6.34
C TYR A 146 5.91 -1.78 -6.92
N THR A 147 6.39 -0.85 -6.11
CA THR A 147 7.18 0.28 -6.58
C THR A 147 8.66 -0.08 -6.69
N LEU A 148 9.27 0.23 -7.84
CA LEU A 148 10.70 0.08 -8.12
C LEU A 148 11.29 -1.33 -7.89
N ASN A 149 10.45 -2.36 -7.83
CA ASN A 149 10.88 -3.75 -7.78
C ASN A 149 9.84 -4.65 -8.46
N LYS A 150 10.25 -5.85 -8.82
CA LYS A 150 9.39 -6.83 -9.47
C LYS A 150 9.08 -8.05 -8.59
N LEU A 151 9.37 -7.99 -7.30
CA LEU A 151 9.24 -9.16 -6.43
C LEU A 151 7.81 -9.74 -6.46
N PHE A 152 6.79 -8.88 -6.48
CA PHE A 152 5.39 -9.30 -6.48
C PHE A 152 4.67 -9.10 -7.83
N THR A 153 5.41 -8.72 -8.88
CA THR A 153 4.88 -8.59 -10.24
C THR A 153 5.55 -9.53 -11.24
N SER A 154 6.44 -10.41 -10.79
CA SER A 154 7.06 -11.49 -11.56
C SER A 154 6.77 -12.83 -10.91
N ASN A 155 6.65 -13.87 -11.73
CA ASN A 155 6.57 -15.24 -11.24
C ASN A 155 7.97 -15.73 -10.89
N TRP A 156 8.17 -16.17 -9.66
CA TRP A 156 9.43 -16.72 -9.18
C TRP A 156 9.22 -17.67 -8.00
N SER A 157 10.22 -18.50 -7.73
CA SER A 157 10.28 -19.31 -6.52
C SER A 157 11.74 -19.50 -6.07
N GLU A 158 11.95 -20.04 -4.87
CA GLU A 158 13.29 -20.37 -4.37
C GLU A 158 14.05 -21.40 -5.22
N LYS A 159 13.38 -22.03 -6.20
CA LYS A 159 14.01 -22.88 -7.22
C LYS A 159 14.35 -22.14 -8.50
N ASN A 160 13.77 -21.00 -8.73
CA ASN A 160 13.98 -20.18 -9.91
C ASN A 160 13.66 -18.71 -9.62
N TYR A 161 14.68 -17.86 -9.60
CA TYR A 161 14.59 -16.41 -9.38
C TYR A 161 14.53 -15.60 -10.69
N ASP A 162 14.20 -16.22 -11.82
CA ASP A 162 14.10 -15.54 -13.12
C ASP A 162 13.16 -14.33 -13.05
N GLY A 163 13.59 -13.24 -13.68
CA GLY A 163 12.84 -11.97 -13.69
C GLY A 163 13.03 -11.09 -12.45
N ILE A 164 13.75 -11.56 -11.42
CA ILE A 164 14.07 -10.77 -10.23
C ILE A 164 15.36 -9.98 -10.47
N ASN A 165 15.29 -8.67 -10.29
CA ASN A 165 16.46 -7.80 -10.20
C ASN A 165 16.90 -7.74 -8.73
N PHE A 166 18.04 -8.39 -8.42
CA PHE A 166 18.52 -8.43 -7.04
C PHE A 166 18.93 -7.06 -6.48
N TYR A 167 19.29 -6.10 -7.30
CA TYR A 167 19.57 -4.74 -6.81
C TYR A 167 18.32 -4.02 -6.36
N ASP A 168 17.19 -4.18 -7.07
CA ASP A 168 15.90 -3.61 -6.67
C ASP A 168 15.40 -4.25 -5.37
N VAL A 169 15.61 -5.55 -5.21
CA VAL A 169 15.30 -6.28 -3.96
C VAL A 169 16.22 -5.81 -2.84
N PHE A 170 17.51 -5.63 -3.11
CA PHE A 170 18.49 -5.17 -2.12
C PHE A 170 18.13 -3.78 -1.56
N ASP A 171 17.71 -2.84 -2.41
CA ASP A 171 17.23 -1.52 -1.98
C ASP A 171 16.09 -1.65 -0.95
N ARG A 172 15.13 -2.56 -1.18
CA ARG A 172 14.03 -2.82 -0.25
C ARG A 172 14.48 -3.50 1.03
N LEU A 173 15.40 -4.45 0.93
CA LEU A 173 15.99 -5.12 2.09
C LEU A 173 16.75 -4.14 2.98
N LEU A 174 17.51 -3.20 2.41
CA LEU A 174 18.18 -2.13 3.16
C LEU A 174 17.17 -1.27 3.94
N SER A 175 16.01 -0.98 3.33
CA SER A 175 14.94 -0.26 4.01
C SER A 175 14.36 -1.06 5.18
N MET A 176 14.16 -2.36 5.01
CA MET A 176 13.65 -3.25 6.07
C MET A 176 14.64 -3.40 7.24
N GLU A 177 15.95 -3.28 6.96
CA GLU A 177 17.03 -3.34 7.96
C GLU A 177 17.40 -1.94 8.53
N GLU A 178 16.66 -0.88 8.14
CA GLU A 178 16.94 0.51 8.53
C GLU A 178 18.37 0.98 8.18
N LYS A 179 18.92 0.47 7.07
CA LYS A 179 20.29 0.73 6.59
C LYS A 179 20.37 1.64 5.38
N THR A 180 19.29 2.31 5.02
CA THR A 180 19.25 3.18 3.83
C THR A 180 20.22 4.35 3.91
N ASP A 181 20.44 4.89 5.10
CA ASP A 181 21.31 6.04 5.31
C ASP A 181 22.82 5.72 5.14
N GLU A 182 23.18 4.44 5.10
CA GLU A 182 24.55 3.99 4.84
C GLU A 182 25.00 4.27 3.38
N PHE A 183 24.02 4.47 2.47
CA PHE A 183 24.27 4.59 1.03
C PHE A 183 23.71 5.89 0.49
N LYS A 184 24.60 6.71 -0.11
CA LYS A 184 24.20 7.97 -0.77
C LYS A 184 23.70 7.65 -2.16
N GLU A 185 22.59 8.27 -2.49
CA GLU A 185 21.92 8.15 -3.77
C GLU A 185 22.83 8.37 -4.98
N GLY A 186 22.65 7.53 -6.01
CA GLY A 186 23.37 7.61 -7.27
C GLY A 186 24.85 7.25 -7.21
N LYS A 187 25.38 6.92 -6.02
CA LYS A 187 26.78 6.48 -5.87
C LYS A 187 26.91 4.98 -6.04
N THR A 188 28.08 4.58 -6.51
CA THR A 188 28.49 3.17 -6.64
C THR A 188 29.34 2.77 -5.45
N TYR A 189 29.06 1.61 -4.90
CA TYR A 189 29.74 1.00 -3.76
C TYR A 189 30.23 -0.40 -4.11
N GLU A 190 31.32 -0.81 -3.47
CA GLU A 190 31.78 -2.19 -3.44
C GLU A 190 31.39 -2.79 -2.09
N ILE A 191 30.31 -3.57 -2.08
CA ILE A 191 29.76 -4.15 -0.84
C ILE A 191 30.43 -5.48 -0.59
N PRO A 192 31.00 -5.70 0.61
CA PRO A 192 31.59 -6.99 0.97
C PRO A 192 30.60 -8.13 0.75
N LYS A 193 31.10 -9.24 0.20
CA LYS A 193 30.33 -10.46 -0.09
C LYS A 193 29.44 -10.87 1.07
N GLU A 194 30.02 -11.01 2.25
CA GLU A 194 29.30 -11.45 3.45
C GLU A 194 28.13 -10.52 3.79
N SER A 195 28.33 -9.21 3.71
CA SER A 195 27.30 -8.21 4.02
C SER A 195 26.11 -8.30 3.06
N PHE A 196 26.37 -8.42 1.76
CA PHE A 196 25.33 -8.53 0.74
C PHE A 196 24.55 -9.85 0.86
N GLU A 197 25.27 -10.97 0.92
CA GLU A 197 24.68 -12.31 0.96
C GLU A 197 23.87 -12.54 2.25
N THR A 198 24.37 -12.09 3.40
CA THR A 198 23.68 -12.23 4.70
C THR A 198 22.32 -11.54 4.71
N ILE A 199 22.22 -10.34 4.13
CA ILE A 199 20.94 -9.61 4.04
C ILE A 199 19.96 -10.40 3.17
N PHE A 200 20.38 -10.91 2.02
CA PHE A 200 19.51 -11.74 1.18
C PHE A 200 19.09 -13.04 1.87
N GLN A 201 20.03 -13.78 2.43
CA GLN A 201 19.78 -15.08 3.07
C GLN A 201 18.91 -14.99 4.32
N LYS A 202 18.81 -13.80 4.92
CA LYS A 202 17.86 -13.56 6.01
C LYS A 202 16.40 -13.67 5.53
N TYR A 203 16.10 -13.22 4.29
CA TYR A 203 14.75 -13.13 3.75
C TYR A 203 14.45 -14.10 2.60
N PHE A 204 15.46 -14.78 2.06
CA PHE A 204 15.34 -15.70 0.95
C PHE A 204 16.22 -16.93 1.17
N ASN A 205 15.73 -18.09 0.78
CA ASN A 205 16.56 -19.31 0.70
C ASN A 205 17.35 -19.30 -0.63
N ILE A 206 18.34 -18.44 -0.72
CA ILE A 206 19.12 -18.19 -1.94
C ILE A 206 20.60 -18.51 -1.72
N SER A 207 21.23 -19.16 -2.71
CA SER A 207 22.66 -19.43 -2.66
C SER A 207 23.49 -18.22 -3.11
N ALA A 208 24.73 -18.15 -2.64
CA ALA A 208 25.70 -17.16 -3.10
C ALA A 208 25.92 -17.21 -4.62
N GLU A 209 25.93 -18.40 -5.22
CA GLU A 209 26.11 -18.59 -6.66
C GLU A 209 25.02 -17.90 -7.48
N ILE A 210 23.74 -18.00 -7.06
CA ILE A 210 22.61 -17.32 -7.72
C ILE A 210 22.78 -15.81 -7.65
N LEU A 211 23.14 -15.28 -6.48
CA LEU A 211 23.39 -13.86 -6.29
C LEU A 211 24.54 -13.35 -7.14
N GLN A 212 25.67 -14.09 -7.16
CA GLN A 212 26.87 -13.74 -7.94
C GLN A 212 26.59 -13.76 -9.45
N THR A 213 25.80 -14.72 -9.92
CA THR A 213 25.43 -14.83 -11.34
C THR A 213 24.45 -13.74 -11.75
N GLY A 214 23.52 -13.37 -10.87
CA GLY A 214 22.48 -12.37 -11.15
C GLY A 214 22.89 -10.92 -10.89
N THR A 215 24.16 -10.66 -10.52
CA THR A 215 24.69 -9.33 -10.19
C THR A 215 26.10 -9.14 -10.76
N VAL A 216 26.71 -7.98 -10.50
CA VAL A 216 28.13 -7.74 -10.78
C VAL A 216 28.94 -8.07 -9.54
N PHE A 217 29.55 -9.27 -9.54
CA PHE A 217 30.39 -9.75 -8.46
C PHE A 217 31.87 -9.74 -8.88
N HIS A 218 32.72 -9.10 -8.06
CA HIS A 218 34.16 -9.02 -8.27
C HIS A 218 34.88 -10.10 -7.46
N THR A 219 35.22 -11.20 -8.12
CA THR A 219 35.80 -12.37 -7.48
C THR A 219 37.13 -12.08 -6.78
N GLU A 220 37.97 -11.21 -7.36
CA GLU A 220 39.30 -10.89 -6.83
C GLU A 220 39.28 -10.19 -5.49
N ILE A 221 38.31 -9.26 -5.33
CA ILE A 221 38.15 -8.45 -4.11
C ILE A 221 36.96 -8.89 -3.25
N GLN A 222 36.24 -9.93 -3.66
CA GLN A 222 35.08 -10.50 -2.96
C GLN A 222 34.02 -9.47 -2.59
N THR A 223 33.61 -8.65 -3.59
CA THR A 223 32.60 -7.61 -3.42
C THR A 223 31.52 -7.66 -4.50
N TYR A 224 30.34 -7.14 -4.14
CA TYR A 224 29.26 -6.84 -5.08
C TYR A 224 29.29 -5.37 -5.43
N ARG A 225 29.31 -5.07 -6.73
CA ARG A 225 29.22 -3.69 -7.20
C ARG A 225 27.77 -3.25 -7.21
N TYR A 226 27.42 -2.33 -6.33
CA TYR A 226 26.07 -1.85 -6.13
C TYR A 226 25.99 -0.35 -6.37
N ARG A 227 25.00 0.07 -7.16
CA ARG A 227 24.67 1.47 -7.35
C ARG A 227 23.28 1.71 -6.79
N THR A 228 23.21 2.48 -5.71
CA THR A 228 21.92 2.82 -5.11
C THR A 228 21.12 3.72 -6.04
N ARG A 229 19.87 3.37 -6.26
CA ARG A 229 18.90 4.26 -6.92
C ARG A 229 18.38 5.31 -5.95
N GLY A 230 18.50 5.04 -4.64
CA GLY A 230 17.86 5.78 -3.59
C GLY A 230 16.36 5.46 -3.49
N ILE A 231 15.93 4.98 -2.34
CA ILE A 231 14.50 4.83 -2.02
C ILE A 231 13.83 6.19 -1.99
N VAL A 232 14.60 7.24 -1.82
CA VAL A 232 14.19 8.64 -1.87
C VAL A 232 13.65 9.05 -3.24
N TYR A 233 13.92 8.30 -4.32
CA TYR A 233 13.29 8.49 -5.63
C TYR A 233 11.89 7.91 -5.75
N ASP A 234 11.39 7.29 -4.74
CA ASP A 234 9.97 6.95 -4.65
C ASP A 234 9.09 8.20 -4.48
N PHE A 235 9.46 9.24 -5.23
CA PHE A 235 8.82 10.54 -5.18
C PHE A 235 7.50 10.65 -5.87
N ALA A 236 7.07 9.65 -6.50
CA ALA A 236 5.69 9.71 -6.78
C ALA A 236 4.99 8.92 -5.66
N PRO A 237 4.37 9.56 -4.66
CA PRO A 237 3.18 9.00 -4.09
C PRO A 237 2.24 8.86 -5.26
N THR A 238 2.46 7.83 -6.05
CA THR A 238 1.78 7.69 -7.30
C THR A 238 0.43 7.11 -6.97
N PRO A 239 -0.60 7.93 -7.00
CA PRO A 239 -1.95 7.44 -7.17
C PRO A 239 -2.09 6.63 -8.47
N TYR A 240 -1.01 6.49 -9.21
CA TYR A 240 -0.91 5.83 -10.51
C TYR A 240 -0.44 4.40 -10.43
N ILE A 241 0.18 3.98 -9.33
CA ILE A 241 0.61 2.60 -9.10
C ILE A 241 -0.39 1.91 -8.20
N PRO A 242 -0.85 0.68 -8.53
CA PRO A 242 -1.67 -0.09 -7.63
C PRO A 242 -0.92 -0.40 -6.33
N TYR A 243 -1.65 -0.58 -5.24
CA TYR A 243 -1.10 -1.04 -3.97
C TYR A 243 -1.64 -2.42 -3.60
N PRO A 244 -0.85 -3.23 -2.87
CA PRO A 244 -1.24 -4.58 -2.53
C PRO A 244 -2.15 -4.64 -1.30
N GLU A 245 -3.10 -5.58 -1.33
CA GLU A 245 -3.98 -5.91 -0.22
C GLU A 245 -4.13 -7.42 -0.08
N VAL A 246 -3.70 -8.00 1.05
CA VAL A 246 -3.93 -9.41 1.37
C VAL A 246 -5.41 -9.60 1.68
N VAL A 247 -6.09 -10.41 0.89
CA VAL A 247 -7.53 -10.65 1.01
C VAL A 247 -7.87 -12.00 1.64
N SER A 248 -6.98 -12.98 1.51
CA SER A 248 -7.08 -14.28 2.19
C SER A 248 -5.70 -14.90 2.41
N TYR A 249 -5.64 -15.98 3.19
CA TYR A 249 -4.42 -16.73 3.42
C TYR A 249 -4.74 -18.20 3.69
N ILE A 250 -3.75 -19.05 3.42
CA ILE A 250 -3.81 -20.50 3.69
C ILE A 250 -2.55 -20.88 4.45
N GLU A 251 -2.71 -21.53 5.59
CA GLU A 251 -1.62 -22.19 6.32
C GLU A 251 -1.42 -23.57 5.70
N ASN A 252 -0.26 -23.83 5.11
CA ASN A 252 0.05 -25.03 4.37
C ASN A 252 0.54 -26.15 5.33
N GLN A 253 0.41 -27.41 4.91
CA GLN A 253 0.84 -28.57 5.72
C GLN A 253 2.36 -28.60 5.97
N ASP A 254 3.15 -27.98 5.11
CA ASP A 254 4.61 -27.86 5.24
C ASP A 254 5.06 -26.72 6.16
N GLY A 255 4.14 -26.03 6.82
CA GLY A 255 4.39 -24.90 7.72
C GLY A 255 4.61 -23.57 7.02
N THR A 256 4.45 -23.50 5.70
CA THR A 256 4.42 -22.23 4.97
C THR A 256 3.04 -21.58 5.01
N ILE A 257 2.96 -20.30 4.67
CA ILE A 257 1.70 -19.57 4.54
C ILE A 257 1.64 -18.99 3.14
N THR A 258 0.54 -19.25 2.43
CA THR A 258 0.25 -18.63 1.12
C THR A 258 -0.72 -17.49 1.33
N LEU A 259 -0.36 -16.31 0.84
CA LEU A 259 -1.13 -15.07 0.91
C LEU A 259 -1.72 -14.78 -0.47
N GLU A 260 -3.04 -14.65 -0.55
CA GLU A 260 -3.70 -14.16 -1.76
C GLU A 260 -3.77 -12.63 -1.70
N VAL A 261 -3.21 -11.98 -2.71
CA VAL A 261 -3.01 -10.54 -2.76
C VAL A 261 -3.73 -9.95 -3.96
N ASN A 262 -4.61 -8.98 -3.72
CA ASN A 262 -5.20 -8.16 -4.75
C ASN A 262 -4.40 -6.87 -4.92
N ALA A 263 -4.22 -6.44 -6.17
CA ALA A 263 -3.70 -5.13 -6.49
C ALA A 263 -4.86 -4.14 -6.64
N VAL A 264 -4.94 -3.19 -5.71
CA VAL A 264 -5.95 -2.13 -5.73
C VAL A 264 -5.42 -0.96 -6.55
N TRP A 265 -6.14 -0.57 -7.60
CA TRP A 265 -5.74 0.52 -8.50
C TRP A 265 -6.80 1.62 -8.53
N PRO A 266 -6.69 2.63 -7.66
CA PRO A 266 -7.69 3.70 -7.53
C PRO A 266 -7.98 4.44 -8.85
N GLN A 267 -6.94 4.73 -9.63
CA GLN A 267 -7.05 5.43 -10.92
C GLN A 267 -7.87 4.67 -11.98
N LYS A 268 -8.02 3.36 -11.82
CA LYS A 268 -8.81 2.49 -12.70
C LYS A 268 -10.10 2.04 -12.04
N GLU A 269 -10.37 2.50 -10.82
CA GLU A 269 -11.51 2.06 -10.00
C GLU A 269 -11.59 0.52 -9.90
N LEU A 270 -10.42 -0.11 -9.71
CA LEU A 270 -10.28 -1.57 -9.60
C LEU A 270 -9.70 -1.93 -8.24
N ASP A 271 -10.40 -2.78 -7.51
CA ASP A 271 -9.91 -3.38 -6.26
C ASP A 271 -9.21 -4.73 -6.49
N GLN A 272 -9.19 -5.19 -7.73
CA GLN A 272 -8.48 -6.37 -8.21
C GLN A 272 -8.00 -6.13 -9.65
N ALA A 273 -7.07 -5.19 -9.84
CA ALA A 273 -6.48 -4.94 -11.15
C ALA A 273 -5.68 -6.15 -11.66
N PHE A 274 -5.04 -6.84 -10.75
CA PHE A 274 -4.48 -8.19 -10.87
C PHE A 274 -4.45 -8.84 -9.49
N CYS A 275 -4.21 -10.13 -9.44
CA CYS A 275 -4.00 -10.88 -8.21
C CYS A 275 -2.73 -11.72 -8.33
N HIS A 276 -2.14 -12.04 -7.20
CA HIS A 276 -1.00 -12.94 -7.11
C HIS A 276 -0.96 -13.63 -5.74
N SER A 277 -0.22 -14.72 -5.66
CA SER A 277 -0.08 -15.51 -4.44
C SER A 277 1.37 -15.48 -3.96
N VAL A 278 1.58 -15.00 -2.75
CA VAL A 278 2.91 -14.97 -2.12
C VAL A 278 3.00 -16.07 -1.07
N THR A 279 3.95 -16.97 -1.22
CA THR A 279 4.23 -17.97 -0.18
C THR A 279 5.41 -17.53 0.68
N ILE A 280 5.24 -17.60 1.98
CA ILE A 280 6.25 -17.30 2.99
C ILE A 280 6.48 -18.53 3.89
N ARG A 281 7.70 -18.67 4.39
CA ARG A 281 8.10 -19.66 5.41
C ARG A 281 8.41 -18.92 6.69
N LEU A 282 7.73 -19.29 7.79
CA LEU A 282 8.07 -18.81 9.11
C LEU A 282 9.21 -19.66 9.68
N LEU A 283 10.34 -19.01 10.03
CA LEU A 283 11.47 -19.67 10.66
C LEU A 283 11.33 -19.71 12.18
N ASP A 284 10.82 -18.58 12.74
CA ASP A 284 10.44 -18.46 14.14
C ASP A 284 9.45 -17.29 14.29
N LYS A 285 9.26 -16.77 15.50
CA LYS A 285 8.30 -15.69 15.79
C LYS A 285 8.56 -14.42 14.98
N ASP A 286 9.82 -14.09 14.71
CA ASP A 286 10.22 -12.81 14.13
C ASP A 286 10.91 -12.95 12.76
N ARG A 287 11.42 -14.14 12.43
CA ARG A 287 12.12 -14.41 11.17
C ARG A 287 11.26 -15.18 10.19
N PHE A 288 11.36 -14.79 8.93
CA PHE A 288 10.63 -15.43 7.83
C PHE A 288 11.46 -15.37 6.53
N GLN A 289 11.07 -16.18 5.56
CA GLN A 289 11.60 -16.10 4.22
C GLN A 289 10.48 -16.13 3.18
N TYR A 290 10.68 -15.38 2.10
CA TYR A 290 9.85 -15.48 0.91
C TYR A 290 10.23 -16.74 0.14
N VAL A 291 9.24 -17.50 -0.29
CA VAL A 291 9.38 -18.79 -0.97
C VAL A 291 9.04 -18.67 -2.46
N SER A 292 7.98 -17.97 -2.77
CA SER A 292 7.51 -17.81 -4.15
C SER A 292 6.51 -16.66 -4.31
N ASN A 293 6.32 -16.24 -5.56
CA ASN A 293 5.23 -15.39 -6.01
C ASN A 293 4.75 -15.88 -7.39
N TYR A 294 3.43 -16.06 -7.56
CA TYR A 294 2.78 -16.51 -8.81
C TYR A 294 1.53 -15.71 -9.12
#